data_1656c834dfc716ca2d3fef187edf4333
#
_entry.id   1656c834dfc716ca2d3fef187edf4333
#
_cell.length_a   1.000
_cell.length_b   1.000
_cell.length_c   1.000
_cell.angle_alpha   90.00
_cell.angle_beta   90.00
_cell.angle_gamma   90.00
#
_symmetry.space_group_name_H-M   'P 1'
#
loop_
_entity.id
_entity.type
_entity.pdbx_description
1 polymer ?
#
loop_
_entity_poly.entity_id
_entity_poly.type
_entity_poly.pdbx_seq_one_letter_code
_entity_poly.pdbx_strand_id
1 'polypeptide(L)'
;ITAFYAAALERAVRFPITVSVLSLDTRVTIVMAYGRFGKGVEFFTEVEPNQTTVQVFSRGNFSPSELRDIMLDAEERIRTVGHFKGIVTQSGAGQQMGGFQQSAPDLVGSIFIEMTDRRDRDIDGFEVENEYRRAISNLPGARAEVVSVAQGPPVGKAIQLELAGDDLDELFAEAERIHDHMENGMSGLIDIDDTTPVPGIQWEI
;
A
#
# COMPACT_ATOMS: atom_id res chain seq x y z
N ILE A 1 -24.75 45.18 -16.29
CA ILE A 1 -24.54 43.74 -16.39
C ILE A 1 -25.59 43.10 -17.28
N THR A 2 -26.90 43.42 -17.12
CA THR A 2 -28.00 42.85 -17.92
C THR A 2 -27.93 43.19 -19.41
N ALA A 3 -27.55 44.45 -19.78
CA ALA A 3 -27.44 44.86 -21.16
C ALA A 3 -26.30 44.15 -21.92
N PHE A 4 -25.16 43.90 -21.25
CA PHE A 4 -24.04 43.13 -21.82
C PHE A 4 -24.41 41.67 -22.06
N TYR A 5 -25.09 41.05 -21.10
CA TYR A 5 -25.57 39.68 -21.22
C TYR A 5 -26.59 39.53 -22.36
N ALA A 6 -27.55 40.44 -22.45
CA ALA A 6 -28.55 40.44 -23.53
C ALA A 6 -27.92 40.58 -24.93
N ALA A 7 -26.95 41.48 -25.10
CA ALA A 7 -26.23 41.64 -26.35
C ALA A 7 -25.37 40.39 -26.71
N ALA A 8 -24.74 39.75 -25.72
CA ALA A 8 -24.00 38.52 -25.95
C ALA A 8 -24.92 37.35 -26.36
N LEU A 9 -26.08 37.24 -25.70
CA LEU A 9 -27.07 36.21 -26.01
C LEU A 9 -27.66 36.38 -27.41
N GLU A 10 -28.02 37.60 -27.76
CA GLU A 10 -28.55 37.93 -29.10
C GLU A 10 -27.53 37.58 -30.20
N ARG A 11 -26.23 37.86 -29.95
CA ARG A 11 -25.16 37.54 -30.89
C ARG A 11 -24.95 36.04 -31.00
N ALA A 12 -25.02 35.30 -29.89
CA ALA A 12 -24.90 33.84 -29.85
C ALA A 12 -26.05 33.17 -30.64
N VAL A 13 -27.29 33.63 -30.47
CA VAL A 13 -28.47 33.13 -31.19
C VAL A 13 -28.40 33.46 -32.68
N ARG A 14 -27.83 34.59 -33.03
CA ARG A 14 -27.69 35.02 -34.44
C ARG A 14 -26.65 34.20 -35.23
N PHE A 15 -25.63 33.64 -34.52
CA PHE A 15 -24.56 32.88 -35.14
C PHE A 15 -24.38 31.51 -34.49
N PRO A 16 -25.37 30.60 -34.56
CA PRO A 16 -25.37 29.34 -33.82
C PRO A 16 -24.22 28.42 -34.26
N ILE A 17 -23.88 28.38 -35.53
CA ILE A 17 -22.79 27.54 -36.05
C ILE A 17 -21.45 28.03 -35.49
N THR A 18 -21.20 29.32 -35.46
CA THR A 18 -19.96 29.89 -34.90
C THR A 18 -19.80 29.53 -33.41
N VAL A 19 -20.89 29.63 -32.64
CA VAL A 19 -20.90 29.27 -31.21
C VAL A 19 -20.62 27.81 -31.03
N SER A 20 -21.22 26.94 -31.85
CA SER A 20 -21.00 25.49 -31.80
C SER A 20 -19.55 25.14 -32.14
N VAL A 21 -18.97 25.70 -33.19
CA VAL A 21 -17.58 25.50 -33.57
C VAL A 21 -16.64 26.00 -32.48
N LEU A 22 -16.85 27.17 -31.91
CA LEU A 22 -16.03 27.73 -30.84
C LEU A 22 -16.13 26.86 -29.57
N SER A 23 -17.31 26.33 -29.24
CA SER A 23 -17.50 25.43 -28.12
C SER A 23 -16.74 24.10 -28.31
N LEU A 24 -16.77 23.56 -29.53
CA LEU A 24 -16.04 22.35 -29.87
C LEU A 24 -14.52 22.57 -29.81
N ASP A 25 -14.05 23.65 -30.42
CA ASP A 25 -12.65 24.05 -30.42
C ASP A 25 -12.11 24.22 -28.99
N THR A 26 -12.89 24.91 -28.13
CA THR A 26 -12.51 25.05 -26.70
C THR A 26 -12.37 23.70 -26.00
N ARG A 27 -13.30 22.76 -26.25
CA ARG A 27 -13.21 21.41 -25.65
C ARG A 27 -11.99 20.65 -26.14
N VAL A 28 -11.74 20.67 -27.44
CA VAL A 28 -10.56 20.03 -28.04
C VAL A 28 -9.27 20.63 -27.49
N THR A 29 -9.21 21.96 -27.41
CA THR A 29 -8.05 22.67 -26.86
C THR A 29 -7.79 22.31 -25.39
N ILE A 30 -8.83 22.23 -24.56
CA ILE A 30 -8.71 21.83 -23.16
C ILE A 30 -8.19 20.39 -23.05
N VAL A 31 -8.73 19.45 -23.84
CA VAL A 31 -8.31 18.05 -23.82
C VAL A 31 -6.85 17.92 -24.28
N MET A 32 -6.47 18.63 -25.34
CA MET A 32 -5.09 18.62 -25.83
C MET A 32 -4.13 19.25 -24.82
N ALA A 33 -4.50 20.38 -24.21
CA ALA A 33 -3.71 21.05 -23.19
C ALA A 33 -3.56 20.15 -21.95
N TYR A 34 -4.65 19.49 -21.54
CA TYR A 34 -4.58 18.53 -20.43
C TYR A 34 -3.72 17.32 -20.75
N GLY A 35 -3.83 16.76 -21.95
CA GLY A 35 -2.97 15.64 -22.40
C GLY A 35 -1.48 15.99 -22.46
N ARG A 36 -1.17 17.29 -22.73
CA ARG A 36 0.23 17.76 -22.84
C ARG A 36 0.83 18.20 -21.50
N PHE A 37 0.03 18.84 -20.66
CA PHE A 37 0.48 19.50 -19.42
C PHE A 37 -0.13 18.89 -18.15
N GLY A 38 -1.12 18.01 -18.29
CA GLY A 38 -1.78 17.34 -17.17
C GLY A 38 -0.83 16.35 -16.48
N LYS A 39 -0.95 16.25 -15.16
CA LYS A 39 -0.18 15.31 -14.33
C LYS A 39 -0.83 13.92 -14.21
N GLY A 40 -1.83 13.63 -15.03
CA GLY A 40 -2.61 12.40 -14.93
C GLY A 40 -3.93 12.59 -14.16
N VAL A 41 -4.70 11.52 -14.08
CA VAL A 41 -5.95 11.46 -13.31
C VAL A 41 -5.76 10.43 -12.22
N GLU A 42 -5.77 10.86 -10.97
CA GLU A 42 -5.86 9.97 -9.82
C GLU A 42 -7.33 9.69 -9.51
N PHE A 43 -7.72 8.43 -9.58
CA PHE A 43 -9.07 7.99 -9.20
C PHE A 43 -9.26 7.93 -7.69
N PHE A 44 -8.20 7.55 -6.97
CA PHE A 44 -8.16 7.49 -5.52
C PHE A 44 -6.95 8.28 -5.05
N THR A 45 -7.18 9.42 -4.42
CA THR A 45 -6.13 10.16 -3.74
C THR A 45 -5.74 9.39 -2.48
N GLU A 46 -4.46 9.33 -2.19
CA GLU A 46 -4.01 8.80 -0.91
C GLU A 46 -4.61 9.64 0.22
N VAL A 47 -5.49 9.00 0.97
CA VAL A 47 -6.10 9.61 2.16
C VAL A 47 -5.26 9.19 3.35
N GLU A 48 -5.03 10.13 4.26
CA GLU A 48 -4.32 9.87 5.50
C GLU A 48 -4.90 8.64 6.22
N PRO A 49 -4.07 7.62 6.54
CA PRO A 49 -4.56 6.39 7.13
C PRO A 49 -5.05 6.63 8.56
N ASN A 50 -6.24 6.10 8.86
CA ASN A 50 -6.78 6.02 10.21
C ASN A 50 -6.62 4.62 10.81
N GLN A 51 -6.29 3.67 9.96
CA GLN A 51 -6.08 2.28 10.32
C GLN A 51 -4.88 1.76 9.58
N THR A 52 -4.06 0.97 10.24
CA THR A 52 -2.92 0.29 9.63
C THR A 52 -2.79 -1.12 10.19
N THR A 53 -2.15 -1.98 9.44
CA THR A 53 -1.88 -3.36 9.85
C THR A 53 -0.39 -3.60 9.80
N VAL A 54 0.16 -4.11 10.89
CA VAL A 54 1.52 -4.64 10.91
C VAL A 54 1.45 -6.14 10.68
N GLN A 55 2.07 -6.59 9.62
CA GLN A 55 2.22 -7.99 9.28
C GLN A 55 3.59 -8.47 9.74
N VAL A 56 3.63 -9.59 10.45
CA VAL A 56 4.88 -10.16 10.96
C VAL A 56 5.13 -11.48 10.26
N PHE A 57 6.32 -11.58 9.67
CA PHE A 57 6.76 -12.72 8.90
C PHE A 57 7.95 -13.37 9.60
N SER A 58 7.97 -14.68 9.65
CA SER A 58 9.12 -15.42 10.18
C SER A 58 9.29 -16.74 9.47
N ARG A 59 10.53 -17.07 9.16
CA ARG A 59 10.90 -18.31 8.48
C ARG A 59 11.35 -19.32 9.53
N GLY A 60 10.60 -20.40 9.69
CA GLY A 60 10.94 -21.46 10.61
C GLY A 60 9.73 -22.25 11.08
N ASN A 61 10.00 -23.31 11.82
CA ASN A 61 8.98 -24.12 12.45
C ASN A 61 8.84 -23.69 13.91
N PHE A 62 7.96 -22.73 14.17
CA PHE A 62 7.72 -22.18 15.49
C PHE A 62 6.55 -22.86 16.18
N SER A 63 6.70 -23.09 17.47
CA SER A 63 5.58 -23.48 18.33
C SER A 63 4.61 -22.30 18.51
N PRO A 64 3.34 -22.55 18.84
CA PRO A 64 2.38 -21.47 19.11
C PRO A 64 2.81 -20.49 20.21
N SER A 65 3.62 -20.97 21.17
CA SER A 65 4.18 -20.11 22.23
C SER A 65 5.26 -19.16 21.70
N GLU A 66 6.12 -19.63 20.82
CA GLU A 66 7.15 -18.80 20.18
C GLU A 66 6.55 -17.75 19.25
N LEU A 67 5.55 -18.15 18.46
CA LEU A 67 4.79 -17.20 17.63
C LEU A 67 4.13 -16.10 18.47
N ARG A 68 3.51 -16.47 19.58
CA ARG A 68 2.92 -15.52 20.51
C ARG A 68 3.98 -14.55 21.06
N ASP A 69 5.14 -15.05 21.45
CA ASP A 69 6.20 -14.24 22.05
C ASP A 69 6.79 -13.24 21.04
N ILE A 70 6.96 -13.65 19.77
CA ILE A 70 7.34 -12.76 18.66
C ILE A 70 6.28 -11.65 18.48
N MET A 71 4.99 -12.01 18.46
CA MET A 71 3.90 -11.05 18.29
C MET A 71 3.78 -10.08 19.46
N LEU A 72 4.05 -10.54 20.70
CA LEU A 72 4.07 -9.69 21.88
C LEU A 72 5.24 -8.70 21.87
N ASP A 73 6.44 -9.10 21.39
CA ASP A 73 7.56 -8.15 21.22
C ASP A 73 7.25 -7.09 20.17
N ALA A 74 6.64 -7.49 19.04
CA ALA A 74 6.20 -6.54 18.03
C ALA A 74 5.14 -5.57 18.56
N GLU A 75 4.14 -6.05 19.29
CA GLU A 75 3.10 -5.22 19.91
C GLU A 75 3.69 -4.23 20.93
N GLU A 76 4.61 -4.68 21.79
CA GLU A 76 5.24 -3.82 22.79
C GLU A 76 6.02 -2.67 22.15
N ARG A 77 6.72 -2.93 21.05
CA ARG A 77 7.42 -1.88 20.30
C ARG A 77 6.46 -0.86 19.70
N ILE A 78 5.34 -1.30 19.16
CA ILE A 78 4.29 -0.42 18.65
C ILE A 78 3.69 0.40 19.78
N ARG A 79 3.45 -0.21 20.94
CA ARG A 79 2.93 0.49 22.14
C ARG A 79 3.83 1.61 22.62
N THR A 80 5.15 1.47 22.47
CA THR A 80 6.09 2.54 22.86
C THR A 80 6.00 3.77 21.96
N VAL A 81 5.59 3.62 20.72
CA VAL A 81 5.35 4.72 19.77
C VAL A 81 4.06 5.47 20.15
N GLY A 82 3.02 4.76 20.52
CA GLY A 82 1.72 5.36 20.84
C GLY A 82 0.88 5.68 19.59
N HIS A 83 0.09 6.75 19.63
CA HIS A 83 -0.76 7.27 18.55
C HIS A 83 -1.88 6.31 18.09
N PHE A 84 -2.34 5.42 18.95
CA PHE A 84 -3.43 4.48 18.68
C PHE A 84 -4.57 4.61 19.69
N LYS A 85 -5.79 4.26 19.24
CA LYS A 85 -6.99 4.07 20.09
C LYS A 85 -7.14 2.63 20.51
N GLY A 86 -6.83 1.70 19.63
CA GLY A 86 -6.97 0.27 19.83
C GLY A 86 -5.95 -0.51 19.04
N ILE A 87 -5.51 -1.63 19.63
CA ILE A 87 -4.63 -2.60 19.01
C ILE A 87 -5.28 -3.97 19.16
N VAL A 88 -5.31 -4.74 18.08
CA VAL A 88 -5.74 -6.13 18.05
C VAL A 88 -4.62 -6.97 17.46
N THR A 89 -4.01 -7.82 18.26
CA THR A 89 -2.94 -8.71 17.84
C THR A 89 -3.47 -10.11 17.62
N GLN A 90 -3.18 -10.68 16.47
CA GLN A 90 -3.55 -12.03 16.10
C GLN A 90 -2.29 -12.82 15.72
N SER A 91 -2.06 -13.95 16.39
CA SER A 91 -0.97 -14.87 16.06
C SER A 91 -1.54 -16.15 15.44
N GLY A 92 -0.86 -16.67 14.42
CA GLY A 92 -1.24 -17.91 13.74
C GLY A 92 -0.92 -17.83 12.25
N ALA A 93 -0.44 -18.91 11.69
CA ALA A 93 -0.10 -19.01 10.27
C ALA A 93 -1.35 -18.82 9.39
N GLY A 94 -1.24 -17.97 8.39
CA GLY A 94 -2.26 -17.82 7.35
C GLY A 94 -3.53 -17.04 7.73
N GLN A 95 -3.60 -16.40 8.90
CA GLN A 95 -4.77 -15.62 9.29
C GLN A 95 -4.54 -14.12 9.06
N GLN A 96 -5.18 -13.59 8.05
CA GLN A 96 -5.21 -12.16 7.75
C GLN A 96 -6.59 -11.58 8.07
N MET A 97 -6.63 -10.59 8.93
CA MET A 97 -7.85 -9.82 9.21
C MET A 97 -8.04 -8.84 8.04
N GLY A 98 -9.01 -9.15 7.14
CA GLY A 98 -9.26 -8.30 5.98
C GLY A 98 -9.44 -9.02 4.64
N GLY A 99 -9.23 -10.32 4.58
CA GLY A 99 -9.90 -11.29 3.70
C GLY A 99 -9.67 -11.25 2.19
N PHE A 100 -8.76 -10.48 1.59
CA PHE A 100 -8.65 -10.41 0.12
C PHE A 100 -7.23 -10.57 -0.45
N GLN A 101 -6.22 -10.72 0.37
CA GLN A 101 -4.87 -10.99 -0.11
C GLN A 101 -4.45 -12.41 0.27
N GLN A 102 -3.83 -13.09 -0.68
CA GLN A 102 -3.25 -14.41 -0.46
C GLN A 102 -2.19 -14.28 0.63
N SER A 103 -2.40 -14.92 1.78
CA SER A 103 -1.44 -14.87 2.88
C SER A 103 -0.13 -15.46 2.43
N ALA A 104 0.95 -14.72 2.62
CA ALA A 104 2.29 -15.26 2.40
C ALA A 104 2.53 -16.46 3.32
N PRO A 105 3.22 -17.50 2.84
CA PRO A 105 3.41 -18.73 3.61
C PRO A 105 4.14 -18.53 4.94
N ASP A 106 4.93 -17.49 5.05
CA ASP A 106 5.75 -17.12 6.21
C ASP A 106 5.07 -16.09 7.14
N LEU A 107 3.81 -15.70 6.86
CA LEU A 107 3.04 -14.82 7.74
C LEU A 107 2.69 -15.55 9.05
N VAL A 108 3.24 -15.07 10.16
CA VAL A 108 3.05 -15.66 11.50
C VAL A 108 2.02 -14.93 12.34
N GLY A 109 1.67 -13.70 11.96
CA GLY A 109 0.61 -12.95 12.62
C GLY A 109 0.45 -11.54 12.09
N SER A 110 -0.60 -10.88 12.57
CA SER A 110 -0.93 -9.50 12.20
C SER A 110 -1.34 -8.69 13.43
N ILE A 111 -0.97 -7.42 13.44
CA ILE A 111 -1.36 -6.44 14.44
C ILE A 111 -2.19 -5.39 13.73
N PHE A 112 -3.48 -5.37 14.02
CA PHE A 112 -4.37 -4.34 13.52
C PHE A 112 -4.38 -3.16 14.48
N ILE A 113 -4.16 -1.96 13.97
CA ILE A 113 -4.01 -0.74 14.74
C ILE A 113 -5.04 0.27 14.24
N GLU A 114 -5.92 0.71 15.14
CA GLU A 114 -6.76 1.87 14.93
C GLU A 114 -6.03 3.09 15.50
N MET A 115 -5.66 4.02 14.63
CA MET A 115 -4.94 5.22 15.03
C MET A 115 -5.83 6.21 15.77
N THR A 116 -5.22 7.05 16.60
CA THR A 116 -5.88 8.22 17.19
C THR A 116 -6.41 9.14 16.09
N ASP A 117 -7.55 9.78 16.29
CA ASP A 117 -8.13 10.70 15.32
C ASP A 117 -7.16 11.81 14.92
N ARG A 118 -7.22 12.22 13.65
CA ARG A 118 -6.37 13.30 13.11
C ARG A 118 -6.38 14.58 13.94
N ARG A 119 -7.51 14.87 14.59
CA ARG A 119 -7.69 16.08 15.42
C ARG A 119 -6.93 16.01 16.74
N ASP A 120 -6.64 14.81 17.21
CA ASP A 120 -6.02 14.51 18.49
C ASP A 120 -4.56 14.06 18.34
N ARG A 121 -4.01 14.16 17.11
CA ARG A 121 -2.61 13.85 16.77
C ARG A 121 -1.85 15.11 16.37
N ASP A 122 -0.61 15.23 16.78
CA ASP A 122 0.30 16.31 16.38
C ASP A 122 0.98 16.03 15.02
N ILE A 123 1.06 14.76 14.62
CA ILE A 123 1.67 14.28 13.37
C ILE A 123 0.63 13.61 12.47
N ASP A 124 0.92 13.54 11.17
CA ASP A 124 0.03 12.88 10.23
C ASP A 124 0.13 11.34 10.29
N GLY A 125 -0.86 10.65 9.72
CA GLY A 125 -0.94 9.19 9.78
C GLY A 125 0.21 8.50 9.03
N PHE A 126 0.74 9.09 7.97
CA PHE A 126 1.88 8.54 7.25
C PHE A 126 3.16 8.60 8.09
N GLU A 127 3.34 9.67 8.86
CA GLU A 127 4.48 9.76 9.78
C GLU A 127 4.33 8.79 10.95
N VAL A 128 3.12 8.57 11.47
CA VAL A 128 2.86 7.52 12.46
C VAL A 128 3.24 6.14 11.92
N GLU A 129 2.86 5.83 10.69
CA GLU A 129 3.27 4.56 10.06
C GLU A 129 4.79 4.45 9.91
N ASN A 130 5.48 5.54 9.59
CA ASN A 130 6.93 5.57 9.54
C ASN A 130 7.57 5.34 10.91
N GLU A 131 6.97 5.85 11.98
CA GLU A 131 7.43 5.58 13.34
C GLU A 131 7.21 4.12 13.73
N TYR A 132 6.07 3.53 13.40
CA TYR A 132 5.85 2.09 13.58
C TYR A 132 6.87 1.26 12.80
N ARG A 133 7.12 1.61 11.53
CA ARG A 133 8.11 0.92 10.68
C ARG A 133 9.51 0.97 11.30
N ARG A 134 9.92 2.12 11.84
CA ARG A 134 11.20 2.26 12.55
C ARG A 134 11.24 1.42 13.83
N ALA A 135 10.15 1.38 14.59
CA ALA A 135 10.09 0.63 15.85
C ALA A 135 10.21 -0.88 15.65
N ILE A 136 9.66 -1.41 14.55
CA ILE A 136 9.65 -2.86 14.25
C ILE A 136 10.79 -3.30 13.32
N SER A 137 11.59 -2.39 12.77
CA SER A 137 12.64 -2.69 11.78
C SER A 137 13.67 -3.71 12.25
N ASN A 138 13.90 -3.84 13.54
CA ASN A 138 14.87 -4.75 14.14
C ASN A 138 14.20 -5.81 15.04
N LEU A 139 13.15 -6.45 14.56
CA LEU A 139 12.48 -7.51 15.30
C LEU A 139 13.32 -8.79 15.23
N PRO A 140 13.79 -9.36 16.38
CA PRO A 140 14.64 -10.51 16.37
C PRO A 140 13.94 -11.76 15.83
N GLY A 141 14.52 -12.40 14.81
CA GLY A 141 14.00 -13.64 14.23
C GLY A 141 12.76 -13.48 13.36
N ALA A 142 12.31 -12.25 13.13
CA ALA A 142 11.14 -11.97 12.29
C ALA A 142 11.36 -10.69 11.47
N ARG A 143 10.67 -10.60 10.33
CA ARG A 143 10.51 -9.41 9.52
C ARG A 143 9.11 -8.86 9.75
N ALA A 144 8.98 -7.55 9.79
CA ALA A 144 7.66 -6.95 9.93
C ALA A 144 7.46 -5.84 8.89
N GLU A 145 6.25 -5.75 8.36
CA GLU A 145 5.82 -4.76 7.38
C GLU A 145 4.62 -3.98 7.90
N VAL A 146 4.62 -2.67 7.62
CA VAL A 146 3.49 -1.80 7.94
C VAL A 146 2.68 -1.59 6.66
N VAL A 147 1.49 -2.12 6.63
CA VAL A 147 0.57 -2.06 5.49
C VAL A 147 -0.54 -1.07 5.80
N SER A 148 -0.60 0.02 5.05
CA SER A 148 -1.71 0.97 5.14
C SER A 148 -3.00 0.33 4.63
N VAL A 149 -4.09 0.50 5.37
CA VAL A 149 -5.41 0.09 4.90
C VAL A 149 -5.90 1.12 3.89
N ALA A 150 -5.65 0.87 2.61
CA ALA A 150 -6.09 1.74 1.52
C ALA A 150 -7.63 1.81 1.46
N GLN A 151 -8.16 3.02 1.34
CA GLN A 151 -9.58 3.21 1.03
C GLN A 151 -9.78 3.01 -0.48
N GLY A 152 -10.22 1.82 -0.86
CA GLY A 152 -10.45 1.47 -2.27
C GLY A 152 -10.47 -0.04 -2.50
N PRO A 153 -10.64 -0.48 -3.74
CA PRO A 153 -10.43 -1.88 -4.08
C PRO A 153 -9.00 -2.29 -3.72
N PRO A 154 -8.77 -3.49 -3.18
CA PRO A 154 -7.42 -3.96 -2.90
C PRO A 154 -6.65 -4.07 -4.23
N VAL A 155 -5.59 -3.30 -4.34
CA VAL A 155 -4.77 -3.23 -5.56
C VAL A 155 -3.43 -3.95 -5.43
N GLY A 156 -3.14 -4.54 -4.27
CA GLY A 156 -1.84 -5.15 -3.97
C GLY A 156 -0.70 -4.12 -3.85
N LYS A 157 0.54 -4.60 -3.90
CA LYS A 157 1.72 -3.72 -3.90
C LYS A 157 1.80 -2.95 -5.22
N ALA A 158 2.29 -1.71 -5.18
CA ALA A 158 2.34 -0.81 -6.34
C ALA A 158 3.23 -1.35 -7.48
N ILE A 159 4.23 -2.14 -7.15
CA ILE A 159 5.10 -2.83 -8.11
C ILE A 159 4.96 -4.33 -7.85
N GLN A 160 4.56 -5.07 -8.86
CA GLN A 160 4.47 -6.53 -8.84
C GLN A 160 5.25 -7.05 -10.04
N LEU A 161 6.20 -7.94 -9.77
CA LEU A 161 6.98 -8.62 -10.78
C LEU A 161 6.59 -10.10 -10.78
N GLU A 162 6.09 -10.60 -11.88
CA GLU A 162 5.76 -12.00 -12.06
C GLU A 162 6.84 -12.69 -12.87
N LEU A 163 7.41 -13.75 -12.32
CA LEU A 163 8.38 -14.60 -12.99
C LEU A 163 7.68 -15.89 -13.42
N ALA A 164 7.85 -16.26 -14.67
CA ALA A 164 7.31 -17.50 -15.22
C ALA A 164 8.42 -18.30 -15.89
N GLY A 165 8.49 -19.60 -15.64
CA GLY A 165 9.49 -20.50 -16.22
C GLY A 165 9.07 -21.96 -16.03
N ASP A 166 9.68 -22.86 -16.80
CA ASP A 166 9.41 -24.29 -16.77
C ASP A 166 10.29 -25.03 -15.74
N ASP A 167 11.41 -24.41 -15.33
CA ASP A 167 12.36 -24.97 -14.35
C ASP A 167 12.25 -24.16 -13.04
N LEU A 168 11.83 -24.83 -11.96
CA LEU A 168 11.63 -24.20 -10.66
C LEU A 168 12.94 -23.78 -9.99
N ASP A 169 14.02 -24.56 -10.17
CA ASP A 169 15.32 -24.25 -9.54
C ASP A 169 15.93 -22.99 -10.18
N GLU A 170 15.84 -22.87 -11.50
CA GLU A 170 16.26 -21.68 -12.23
C GLU A 170 15.39 -20.46 -11.86
N LEU A 171 14.07 -20.68 -11.73
CA LEU A 171 13.11 -19.64 -11.37
C LEU A 171 13.38 -19.08 -9.96
N PHE A 172 13.68 -19.95 -9.00
CA PHE A 172 14.01 -19.53 -7.63
C PHE A 172 15.35 -18.80 -7.55
N ALA A 173 16.37 -19.30 -8.28
CA ALA A 173 17.65 -18.60 -8.34
C ALA A 173 17.54 -17.19 -8.96
N GLU A 174 16.68 -17.04 -9.98
CA GLU A 174 16.45 -15.74 -10.60
C GLU A 174 15.62 -14.82 -9.69
N ALA A 175 14.63 -15.35 -8.98
CA ALA A 175 13.85 -14.61 -8.00
C ALA A 175 14.73 -14.05 -6.88
N GLU A 176 15.64 -14.86 -6.31
CA GLU A 176 16.59 -14.45 -5.30
C GLU A 176 17.52 -13.34 -5.83
N ARG A 177 18.01 -13.48 -7.05
CA ARG A 177 18.88 -12.48 -7.67
C ARG A 177 18.19 -11.15 -7.90
N ILE A 178 16.91 -11.18 -8.30
CA ILE A 178 16.09 -9.99 -8.49
C ILE A 178 15.79 -9.35 -7.12
N HIS A 179 15.43 -10.15 -6.13
CA HIS A 179 15.19 -9.68 -4.77
C HIS A 179 16.41 -8.94 -4.22
N ASP A 180 17.60 -9.55 -4.29
CA ASP A 180 18.86 -8.94 -3.87
C ASP A 180 19.14 -7.63 -4.62
N HIS A 181 18.86 -7.58 -5.93
CA HIS A 181 19.04 -6.38 -6.71
C HIS A 181 18.08 -5.27 -6.30
N MET A 182 16.83 -5.61 -6.00
CA MET A 182 15.85 -4.64 -5.52
C MET A 182 16.22 -4.11 -4.13
N GLU A 183 16.67 -4.97 -3.24
CA GLU A 183 17.04 -4.59 -1.87
C GLU A 183 18.33 -3.76 -1.80
N ASN A 184 19.36 -4.15 -2.54
CA ASN A 184 20.68 -3.56 -2.44
C ASN A 184 21.05 -2.60 -3.59
N GLY A 185 20.38 -2.71 -4.74
CA GLY A 185 20.68 -1.95 -5.97
C GLY A 185 19.74 -0.79 -6.26
N MET A 186 18.56 -0.77 -5.66
CA MET A 186 17.54 0.25 -5.90
C MET A 186 17.25 1.05 -4.64
N SER A 187 17.06 2.35 -4.78
CA SER A 187 16.67 3.22 -3.66
C SER A 187 15.22 3.64 -3.77
N GLY A 188 14.54 3.77 -2.61
CA GLY A 188 13.14 4.21 -2.55
C GLY A 188 12.12 3.08 -2.61
N LEU A 189 12.56 1.83 -2.65
CA LEU A 189 11.70 0.67 -2.44
C LEU A 189 11.62 0.36 -0.94
N ILE A 190 10.42 0.04 -0.50
CA ILE A 190 10.14 -0.37 0.89
C ILE A 190 9.25 -1.62 0.85
N ASP A 191 9.35 -2.45 1.88
CA ASP A 191 8.52 -3.64 2.05
C ASP A 191 8.59 -4.59 0.85
N ILE A 192 9.84 -4.91 0.40
CA ILE A 192 10.09 -5.88 -0.67
C ILE A 192 9.75 -7.27 -0.15
N ASP A 193 8.96 -8.00 -0.92
CA ASP A 193 8.47 -9.33 -0.56
C ASP A 193 8.51 -10.27 -1.77
N ASP A 194 8.73 -11.54 -1.53
CA ASP A 194 8.68 -12.59 -2.54
C ASP A 194 7.77 -13.75 -2.10
N THR A 195 7.22 -14.47 -3.06
CA THR A 195 6.36 -15.62 -2.84
C THR A 195 7.12 -16.96 -2.95
N THR A 196 8.44 -16.92 -2.89
CA THR A 196 9.29 -18.12 -2.96
C THR A 196 8.96 -19.03 -1.79
N PRO A 197 8.67 -20.33 -2.03
CA PRO A 197 8.40 -21.26 -0.96
C PRO A 197 9.60 -21.41 -0.03
N VAL A 198 9.37 -21.30 1.27
CA VAL A 198 10.42 -21.56 2.27
C VAL A 198 10.56 -23.08 2.42
N PRO A 199 11.74 -23.66 2.23
CA PRO A 199 11.94 -25.08 2.46
C PRO A 199 11.64 -25.41 3.93
N GLY A 200 10.55 -26.16 4.15
CA GLY A 200 10.21 -26.67 5.48
C GLY A 200 11.23 -27.73 5.91
N ILE A 201 11.60 -27.73 7.18
CA ILE A 201 12.37 -28.83 7.76
C ILE A 201 11.40 -30.01 7.92
N GLN A 202 11.42 -30.95 6.98
CA GLN A 202 10.73 -32.22 7.10
C GLN A 202 11.65 -33.20 7.88
N TRP A 203 11.17 -33.63 9.03
CA TRP A 203 11.75 -34.79 9.70
C TRP A 203 11.06 -36.03 9.15
N GLU A 204 11.73 -36.79 8.28
CA GLU A 204 11.32 -38.17 7.99
C GLU A 204 11.76 -39.04 9.16
N ILE A 205 10.79 -39.65 9.84
CA ILE A 205 11.00 -40.67 10.89
C ILE A 205 10.81 -42.06 10.29
#